data_613913b079fc6dd95419d7a2473ff6e4
#
_entry.id   613913b079fc6dd95419d7a2473ff6e4
#
_cell.length_a   1.000
_cell.length_b   1.000
_cell.length_c   1.000
_cell.angle_alpha   90.00
_cell.angle_beta   90.00
_cell.angle_gamma   90.00
#
_symmetry.space_group_name_H-M   'P 1'
#
loop_
_entity.id
_entity.type
_entity.pdbx_description
1 polymer ?
#
loop_
_entity_poly.entity_id
_entity_poly.type
_entity_poly.pdbx_seq_one_letter_code
_entity_poly.pdbx_strand_id
1 'polypeptide(L)'
;GRYAICKSATAAKDQTYALYNLTQHQLAHTLMPVGEYTKDKIREMAEEIGLPVAHKPDSQEICFVPDNDYAKFIEENSNCRIDEGNFVDKYGNILGHHKGITHYTVGQRKGLNLALGHPVFVTEIRPETNEVVIGENEDVFSNRLTCRNLNWMAIEDLGAQEMRVSAKIRYSHKGASCTIRKIGEDRVECVFDEPQRAATPGQAVVFYDGEYVVGGGTIE
;
A
#
# COMPACT_ATOMS: atom_id res chain seq x y z
N GLY A 1 -26.24 -11.28 -8.23
CA GLY A 1 -25.08 -11.47 -7.38
C GLY A 1 -23.95 -10.55 -7.81
N ARG A 2 -22.95 -10.43 -6.97
CA ARG A 2 -21.74 -9.62 -7.25
C ARG A 2 -20.55 -10.56 -7.46
N TYR A 3 -19.59 -10.11 -8.25
CA TYR A 3 -18.29 -10.76 -8.38
C TYR A 3 -17.37 -10.24 -7.27
N ALA A 4 -16.59 -11.13 -6.70
CA ALA A 4 -15.56 -10.80 -5.71
C ALA A 4 -14.31 -11.66 -5.97
N ILE A 5 -13.13 -11.15 -5.60
CA ILE A 5 -11.89 -11.92 -5.65
C ILE A 5 -11.71 -12.63 -4.31
N CYS A 6 -11.34 -13.91 -4.41
CA CYS A 6 -10.89 -14.70 -3.28
C CYS A 6 -9.35 -14.68 -3.22
N LYS A 7 -8.79 -14.74 -2.01
CA LYS A 7 -7.35 -14.90 -1.81
C LYS A 7 -6.82 -16.14 -2.55
N SER A 8 -5.60 -16.05 -3.01
CA SER A 8 -4.91 -17.14 -3.67
C SER A 8 -4.57 -18.27 -2.69
N ALA A 9 -4.48 -19.51 -3.18
CA ALA A 9 -4.00 -20.66 -2.41
C ALA A 9 -2.57 -20.46 -1.86
N THR A 10 -1.77 -19.59 -2.48
CA THR A 10 -0.44 -19.23 -2.02
C THR A 10 -0.42 -17.85 -1.40
N ALA A 11 -0.56 -17.75 -0.09
CA ALA A 11 -0.61 -16.47 0.64
C ALA A 11 0.59 -15.54 0.35
N ALA A 12 1.80 -16.09 0.17
CA ALA A 12 3.01 -15.32 -0.13
C ALA A 12 3.01 -14.68 -1.53
N LYS A 13 2.15 -15.15 -2.44
CA LYS A 13 2.02 -14.66 -3.82
C LYS A 13 0.62 -14.13 -4.12
N ASP A 14 -0.17 -13.89 -3.10
CA ASP A 14 -1.51 -13.34 -3.22
C ASP A 14 -1.47 -11.91 -3.79
N GLN A 15 -2.16 -11.70 -4.91
CA GLN A 15 -2.20 -10.44 -5.65
C GLN A 15 -3.47 -9.63 -5.37
N THR A 16 -4.33 -10.09 -4.48
CA THR A 16 -5.62 -9.46 -4.21
C THR A 16 -5.50 -8.01 -3.74
N TYR A 17 -4.39 -7.69 -3.06
CA TYR A 17 -4.09 -6.30 -2.68
C TYR A 17 -3.97 -5.35 -3.89
N ALA A 18 -3.38 -5.78 -4.99
CA ALA A 18 -3.28 -4.97 -6.20
C ALA A 18 -4.57 -4.97 -7.04
N LEU A 19 -5.36 -6.05 -6.94
CA LEU A 19 -6.54 -6.28 -7.76
C LEU A 19 -7.84 -5.72 -7.16
N TYR A 20 -7.80 -5.13 -5.96
CA TYR A 20 -8.99 -4.62 -5.27
C TYR A 20 -9.75 -3.55 -6.05
N ASN A 21 -9.09 -2.86 -6.97
CA ASN A 21 -9.64 -1.77 -7.77
C ASN A 21 -10.39 -2.21 -9.04
N LEU A 22 -10.44 -3.52 -9.31
CA LEU A 22 -11.22 -4.04 -10.45
C LEU A 22 -12.71 -3.81 -10.24
N THR A 23 -13.35 -3.23 -11.25
CA THR A 23 -14.79 -3.00 -11.27
C THR A 23 -15.57 -4.30 -11.48
N GLN A 24 -16.88 -4.31 -11.17
CA GLN A 24 -17.75 -5.46 -11.41
C GLN A 24 -17.76 -5.88 -12.89
N HIS A 25 -17.69 -4.91 -13.81
CA HIS A 25 -17.61 -5.19 -15.23
C HIS A 25 -16.29 -5.92 -15.58
N GLN A 26 -15.16 -5.43 -15.07
CA GLN A 26 -13.86 -6.07 -15.28
C GLN A 26 -13.81 -7.47 -14.67
N LEU A 27 -14.34 -7.64 -13.45
CA LEU A 27 -14.39 -8.95 -12.79
C LEU A 27 -15.23 -9.97 -13.58
N ALA A 28 -16.36 -9.55 -14.14
CA ALA A 28 -17.21 -10.41 -14.98
C ALA A 28 -16.48 -10.92 -16.24
N HIS A 29 -15.42 -10.23 -16.67
CA HIS A 29 -14.67 -10.56 -17.89
C HIS A 29 -13.22 -11.01 -17.60
N THR A 30 -12.90 -11.32 -16.35
CA THR A 30 -11.57 -11.75 -15.94
C THR A 30 -11.61 -13.17 -15.40
N LEU A 31 -10.71 -14.01 -15.90
CA LEU A 31 -10.47 -15.35 -15.37
C LEU A 31 -9.12 -15.38 -14.65
N MET A 32 -9.06 -16.05 -13.51
CA MET A 32 -7.86 -16.21 -12.69
C MET A 32 -7.54 -17.71 -12.50
N PRO A 33 -7.15 -18.42 -13.58
CA PRO A 33 -7.10 -19.89 -13.60
C PRO A 33 -6.04 -20.49 -12.69
N VAL A 34 -5.03 -19.70 -12.28
CA VAL A 34 -3.93 -20.16 -11.42
C VAL A 34 -4.14 -19.88 -9.94
N GLY A 35 -5.24 -19.24 -9.56
CA GLY A 35 -5.51 -18.81 -8.17
C GLY A 35 -5.67 -19.97 -7.17
N GLU A 36 -6.12 -21.14 -7.65
CA GLU A 36 -6.35 -22.34 -6.84
C GLU A 36 -5.10 -23.23 -6.66
N TYR A 37 -4.01 -22.90 -7.34
CA TYR A 37 -2.78 -23.70 -7.32
C TYR A 37 -1.67 -23.00 -6.53
N THR A 38 -0.81 -23.81 -5.91
CA THR A 38 0.43 -23.29 -5.31
C THR A 38 1.41 -22.90 -6.42
N LYS A 39 2.34 -22.01 -6.10
CA LYS A 39 3.38 -21.56 -7.04
C LYS A 39 4.20 -22.72 -7.59
N ASP A 40 4.54 -23.69 -6.72
CA ASP A 40 5.33 -24.85 -7.12
C ASP A 40 4.53 -25.73 -8.08
N LYS A 41 3.23 -25.93 -7.82
CA LYS A 41 2.37 -26.69 -8.74
C LYS A 41 2.25 -26.03 -10.12
N ILE A 42 2.16 -24.69 -10.15
CA ILE A 42 2.15 -23.94 -11.44
C ILE A 42 3.46 -24.13 -12.19
N ARG A 43 4.61 -24.16 -11.49
CA ARG A 43 5.90 -24.44 -12.14
C ARG A 43 5.97 -25.85 -12.73
N GLU A 44 5.55 -26.87 -11.96
CA GLU A 44 5.44 -28.25 -12.47
C GLU A 44 4.58 -28.33 -13.75
N MET A 45 3.38 -27.71 -13.71
CA MET A 45 2.50 -27.69 -14.88
C MET A 45 3.13 -26.95 -16.07
N ALA A 46 3.87 -25.87 -15.82
CA ALA A 46 4.59 -25.13 -16.86
C ALA A 46 5.72 -25.97 -17.49
N GLU A 47 6.42 -26.78 -16.69
CA GLU A 47 7.43 -27.73 -17.17
C GLU A 47 6.80 -28.84 -18.00
N GLU A 48 5.72 -29.46 -17.51
CA GLU A 48 5.00 -30.54 -18.20
C GLU A 48 4.55 -30.13 -19.61
N ILE A 49 4.11 -28.87 -19.78
CA ILE A 49 3.71 -28.32 -21.08
C ILE A 49 4.84 -27.65 -21.86
N GLY A 50 6.09 -27.73 -21.36
CA GLY A 50 7.29 -27.26 -22.04
C GLY A 50 7.44 -25.76 -22.15
N LEU A 51 6.90 -24.97 -21.19
CA LEU A 51 7.05 -23.52 -21.20
C LEU A 51 8.48 -23.10 -20.83
N PRO A 52 9.21 -22.33 -21.67
CA PRO A 52 10.60 -21.96 -21.42
C PRO A 52 10.77 -21.03 -20.21
N VAL A 53 9.66 -20.46 -19.69
CA VAL A 53 9.63 -19.57 -18.55
C VAL A 53 9.35 -20.25 -17.20
N ALA A 54 9.21 -21.59 -17.19
CA ALA A 54 8.86 -22.35 -15.98
C ALA A 54 9.80 -22.07 -14.81
N HIS A 55 11.12 -21.91 -15.07
CA HIS A 55 12.14 -21.63 -14.08
C HIS A 55 12.53 -20.16 -13.96
N LYS A 56 11.88 -19.26 -14.73
CA LYS A 56 12.20 -17.84 -14.65
C LYS A 56 11.92 -17.30 -13.22
N PRO A 57 12.90 -16.64 -12.55
CA PRO A 57 12.65 -16.03 -11.27
C PRO A 57 11.60 -14.92 -11.39
N ASP A 58 10.85 -14.69 -10.29
CA ASP A 58 9.89 -13.61 -10.24
C ASP A 58 10.60 -12.27 -10.38
N SER A 59 10.00 -11.33 -11.10
CA SER A 59 10.46 -9.94 -11.10
C SER A 59 10.32 -9.37 -9.69
N GLN A 60 11.42 -8.82 -9.16
CA GLN A 60 11.46 -8.24 -7.82
C GLN A 60 11.24 -6.72 -7.87
N GLU A 61 11.54 -6.10 -9.01
CA GLU A 61 11.58 -4.66 -9.19
C GLU A 61 10.70 -4.22 -10.36
N ILE A 62 10.43 -2.93 -10.43
CA ILE A 62 9.67 -2.34 -11.53
C ILE A 62 10.52 -2.38 -12.80
N CYS A 63 10.07 -3.11 -13.81
CA CYS A 63 10.85 -3.43 -15.01
C CYS A 63 11.29 -2.21 -15.85
N PHE A 64 10.64 -1.06 -15.70
CA PHE A 64 11.02 0.18 -16.39
C PHE A 64 11.87 1.13 -15.53
N VAL A 65 12.29 0.71 -14.33
CA VAL A 65 13.27 1.39 -13.45
C VAL A 65 14.43 0.44 -13.19
N PRO A 66 15.31 0.21 -14.18
CA PRO A 66 16.30 -0.88 -14.12
C PRO A 66 17.41 -0.69 -13.09
N ASP A 67 17.68 0.55 -12.68
CA ASP A 67 18.66 0.93 -11.68
C ASP A 67 18.08 1.02 -10.24
N ASN A 68 16.78 0.77 -10.08
CA ASN A 68 16.04 0.90 -8.83
C ASN A 68 16.10 2.30 -8.20
N ASP A 69 16.47 3.32 -8.98
CA ASP A 69 16.48 4.71 -8.56
C ASP A 69 15.15 5.38 -8.95
N TYR A 70 14.14 5.14 -8.12
CA TYR A 70 12.79 5.68 -8.32
C TYR A 70 12.75 7.21 -8.26
N ALA A 71 13.58 7.82 -7.42
CA ALA A 71 13.64 9.27 -7.30
C ALA A 71 14.14 9.89 -8.60
N LYS A 72 15.26 9.38 -9.14
CA LYS A 72 15.79 9.78 -10.44
C LYS A 72 14.77 9.56 -11.56
N PHE A 73 14.09 8.39 -11.57
CA PHE A 73 13.05 8.12 -12.56
C PHE A 73 11.91 9.15 -12.52
N ILE A 74 11.46 9.54 -11.32
CA ILE A 74 10.43 10.57 -11.14
C ILE A 74 10.95 11.92 -11.62
N GLU A 75 12.18 12.31 -11.27
CA GLU A 75 12.82 13.56 -11.69
C GLU A 75 12.91 13.68 -13.22
N GLU A 76 13.33 12.59 -13.90
CA GLU A 76 13.49 12.56 -15.35
C GLU A 76 12.17 12.49 -16.13
N ASN A 77 11.11 11.92 -15.53
CA ASN A 77 9.83 11.67 -16.21
C ASN A 77 8.67 12.54 -15.71
N SER A 78 8.87 13.38 -14.70
CA SER A 78 7.89 14.34 -14.23
C SER A 78 8.22 15.75 -14.73
N ASN A 79 7.17 16.54 -14.96
CA ASN A 79 7.34 17.98 -15.25
C ASN A 79 7.51 18.81 -13.96
N CYS A 80 7.61 18.15 -12.81
CA CYS A 80 7.76 18.81 -11.52
C CYS A 80 9.23 18.86 -11.13
N ARG A 81 9.73 20.06 -10.86
CA ARG A 81 11.03 20.24 -10.26
C ARG A 81 10.97 19.77 -8.80
N ILE A 82 11.90 18.89 -8.44
CA ILE A 82 12.05 18.38 -7.07
C ILE A 82 13.18 19.18 -6.43
N ASP A 83 12.80 20.12 -5.58
CA ASP A 83 13.76 20.98 -4.89
C ASP A 83 14.18 20.37 -3.54
N GLU A 84 15.37 20.73 -3.10
CA GLU A 84 15.81 20.48 -1.73
C GLU A 84 14.86 21.18 -0.74
N GLY A 85 14.66 20.60 0.43
CA GLY A 85 13.76 21.11 1.45
C GLY A 85 14.26 20.81 2.87
N ASN A 86 13.38 20.94 3.85
CA ASN A 86 13.73 20.84 5.25
C ASN A 86 13.22 19.55 5.89
N PHE A 87 14.09 18.90 6.67
CA PHE A 87 13.63 18.03 7.73
C PHE A 87 13.17 18.91 8.91
N VAL A 88 11.96 18.67 9.38
CA VAL A 88 11.37 19.38 10.50
C VAL A 88 10.86 18.41 11.57
N ASP A 89 10.79 18.85 12.81
CA ASP A 89 10.06 18.14 13.85
C ASP A 89 8.54 18.40 13.74
N LYS A 90 7.74 17.76 14.59
CA LYS A 90 6.28 17.94 14.62
C LYS A 90 5.82 19.37 14.99
N TYR A 91 6.72 20.20 15.50
CA TYR A 91 6.47 21.59 15.85
C TYR A 91 6.93 22.57 14.77
N GLY A 92 7.57 22.08 13.69
CA GLY A 92 8.08 22.89 12.59
C GLY A 92 9.53 23.40 12.79
N ASN A 93 10.24 22.94 13.82
CA ASN A 93 11.66 23.29 13.97
C ASN A 93 12.50 22.55 12.94
N ILE A 94 13.41 23.27 12.27
CA ILE A 94 14.28 22.69 11.25
C ILE A 94 15.37 21.85 11.94
N LEU A 95 15.47 20.59 11.51
CA LEU A 95 16.46 19.61 12.00
C LEU A 95 17.60 19.41 11.02
N GLY A 96 17.43 19.78 9.76
CA GLY A 96 18.38 19.62 8.67
C GLY A 96 17.75 19.82 7.31
N HIS A 97 18.48 19.45 6.26
CA HIS A 97 18.02 19.60 4.87
C HIS A 97 17.96 18.26 4.17
N HIS A 98 16.97 18.08 3.29
CA HIS A 98 16.81 16.91 2.47
C HIS A 98 16.94 17.26 0.96
N LYS A 99 17.26 16.27 0.16
CA LYS A 99 17.53 16.39 -1.28
C LYS A 99 16.28 16.28 -2.19
N GLY A 100 15.09 16.41 -1.61
CA GLY A 100 13.81 16.29 -2.30
C GLY A 100 12.91 15.24 -1.66
N ILE A 101 11.60 15.52 -1.54
CA ILE A 101 10.62 14.68 -0.85
C ILE A 101 10.47 13.29 -1.47
N THR A 102 10.76 13.14 -2.77
CA THR A 102 10.67 11.86 -3.52
C THR A 102 11.65 10.80 -3.06
N HIS A 103 12.68 11.18 -2.33
CA HIS A 103 13.67 10.26 -1.75
C HIS A 103 13.25 9.65 -0.41
N TYR A 104 12.08 10.03 0.12
CA TYR A 104 11.65 9.66 1.46
C TYR A 104 10.29 8.99 1.46
N THR A 105 10.07 8.14 2.46
CA THR A 105 8.82 7.40 2.64
C THR A 105 8.47 7.39 4.11
N VAL A 106 7.19 7.51 4.45
CA VAL A 106 6.71 7.41 5.84
C VAL A 106 7.15 6.09 6.46
N GLY A 107 7.71 6.15 7.66
CA GLY A 107 8.31 5.03 8.37
C GLY A 107 9.79 4.75 8.03
N GLN A 108 10.40 5.50 7.11
CA GLN A 108 11.81 5.36 6.77
C GLN A 108 12.70 5.81 7.93
N ARG A 109 13.75 5.01 8.22
CA ARG A 109 14.77 5.30 9.23
C ARG A 109 16.14 5.55 8.62
N LYS A 110 16.51 4.76 7.58
CA LYS A 110 17.84 4.81 6.98
C LYS A 110 17.94 5.91 5.92
N GLY A 111 19.13 6.48 5.74
CA GLY A 111 19.40 7.44 4.68
C GLY A 111 18.90 8.87 4.95
N LEU A 112 18.52 9.17 6.20
CA LEU A 112 18.10 10.53 6.58
C LEU A 112 19.30 11.48 6.76
N ASN A 113 20.48 10.95 7.08
CA ASN A 113 21.71 11.71 7.33
C ASN A 113 21.56 12.81 8.42
N LEU A 114 20.71 12.53 9.42
CA LEU A 114 20.51 13.39 10.58
C LEU A 114 21.28 12.84 11.78
N ALA A 115 22.07 13.71 12.43
CA ALA A 115 22.89 13.37 13.60
C ALA A 115 22.20 13.86 14.89
N LEU A 116 21.06 13.23 15.25
CA LEU A 116 20.27 13.62 16.43
C LEU A 116 20.59 12.81 17.70
N GLY A 117 21.57 11.88 17.62
CA GLY A 117 21.99 11.08 18.77
C GLY A 117 21.09 9.89 19.12
N HIS A 118 19.96 9.72 18.44
CA HIS A 118 19.02 8.62 18.62
C HIS A 118 18.36 8.27 17.28
N PRO A 119 17.76 7.07 17.16
CA PRO A 119 17.04 6.68 15.95
C PRO A 119 15.79 7.54 15.74
N VAL A 120 15.64 8.07 14.53
CA VAL A 120 14.47 8.85 14.12
C VAL A 120 13.86 8.30 12.82
N PHE A 121 12.62 8.69 12.57
CA PHE A 121 11.80 8.16 11.48
C PHE A 121 11.07 9.27 10.74
N VAL A 122 10.83 9.08 9.46
CA VAL A 122 9.88 9.90 8.70
C VAL A 122 8.47 9.60 9.20
N THR A 123 7.78 10.60 9.72
CA THR A 123 6.40 10.45 10.21
C THR A 123 5.37 11.01 9.24
N GLU A 124 5.76 12.05 8.47
CA GLU A 124 4.88 12.71 7.50
C GLU A 124 5.72 13.29 6.36
N ILE A 125 5.14 13.41 5.18
CA ILE A 125 5.70 14.18 4.06
C ILE A 125 4.69 15.25 3.70
N ARG A 126 5.14 16.51 3.63
CA ARG A 126 4.32 17.69 3.32
C ARG A 126 4.73 18.27 1.98
N PRO A 127 4.10 17.86 0.87
CA PRO A 127 4.46 18.36 -0.46
C PRO A 127 4.28 19.87 -0.61
N GLU A 128 3.25 20.44 0.03
CA GLU A 128 2.87 21.85 -0.08
C GLU A 128 3.95 22.79 0.47
N THR A 129 4.66 22.36 1.51
CA THR A 129 5.75 23.13 2.14
C THR A 129 7.14 22.58 1.85
N ASN A 130 7.19 21.48 1.06
CA ASN A 130 8.41 20.74 0.77
C ASN A 130 9.19 20.33 2.04
N GLU A 131 8.45 19.78 3.01
CA GLU A 131 8.98 19.34 4.30
C GLU A 131 8.86 17.84 4.48
N VAL A 132 9.85 17.24 5.16
CA VAL A 132 9.82 15.87 5.67
C VAL A 132 9.82 15.92 7.18
N VAL A 133 8.72 15.51 7.81
CA VAL A 133 8.57 15.53 9.27
C VAL A 133 9.25 14.31 9.87
N ILE A 134 10.05 14.56 10.87
CA ILE A 134 10.84 13.57 11.60
C ILE A 134 10.30 13.43 13.02
N GLY A 135 10.15 12.21 13.48
CA GLY A 135 9.69 11.89 14.84
C GLY A 135 10.27 10.59 15.36
N GLU A 136 9.74 10.18 16.50
CA GLU A 136 10.13 8.96 17.19
C GLU A 136 9.45 7.72 16.56
N ASN A 137 9.87 6.53 17.01
CA ASN A 137 9.26 5.29 16.52
C ASN A 137 7.76 5.21 16.81
N GLU A 138 7.31 5.72 17.94
CA GLU A 138 5.93 5.73 18.37
C GLU A 138 5.05 6.61 17.48
N ASP A 139 5.61 7.70 16.94
CA ASP A 139 4.91 8.67 16.08
C ASP A 139 4.54 8.09 14.69
N VAL A 140 5.14 6.93 14.30
CA VAL A 140 4.79 6.26 13.03
C VAL A 140 3.65 5.26 13.16
N PHE A 141 3.08 5.08 14.36
CA PHE A 141 1.98 4.17 14.60
C PHE A 141 0.65 4.92 14.73
N SER A 142 -0.39 4.38 14.12
CA SER A 142 -1.77 4.84 14.28
C SER A 142 -2.73 3.67 14.33
N ASN A 143 -3.74 3.76 15.19
CA ASN A 143 -4.86 2.82 15.17
C ASN A 143 -6.01 3.29 14.28
N ARG A 144 -5.84 4.43 13.57
CA ARG A 144 -6.89 5.04 12.76
C ARG A 144 -6.33 5.52 11.44
N LEU A 145 -7.09 5.33 10.37
CA LEU A 145 -6.86 5.96 9.08
C LEU A 145 -8.19 6.29 8.42
N THR A 146 -8.18 7.22 7.48
CA THR A 146 -9.26 7.47 6.54
C THR A 146 -8.83 7.11 5.13
N CYS A 147 -9.78 6.71 4.30
CA CYS A 147 -9.53 6.46 2.89
C CYS A 147 -10.69 6.97 2.03
N ARG A 148 -10.37 7.26 0.77
CA ARG A 148 -11.29 7.72 -0.28
C ARG A 148 -11.07 6.95 -1.58
N ASN A 149 -11.77 7.33 -2.64
CA ASN A 149 -11.75 6.63 -3.93
C ASN A 149 -12.10 5.14 -3.73
N LEU A 150 -13.25 4.92 -3.08
CA LEU A 150 -13.67 3.59 -2.67
C LEU A 150 -14.09 2.73 -3.86
N ASN A 151 -13.63 1.48 -3.88
CA ASN A 151 -14.15 0.44 -4.75
C ASN A 151 -14.67 -0.72 -3.91
N TRP A 152 -15.98 -0.93 -3.91
CA TRP A 152 -16.62 -2.04 -3.24
C TRP A 152 -16.74 -3.24 -4.18
N MET A 153 -16.22 -4.39 -3.74
CA MET A 153 -16.18 -5.59 -4.54
C MET A 153 -17.25 -6.60 -4.11
N ALA A 154 -17.16 -7.14 -2.91
CA ALA A 154 -18.10 -8.15 -2.41
C ALA A 154 -19.44 -7.55 -1.97
N ILE A 155 -19.46 -6.29 -1.57
CA ILE A 155 -20.68 -5.55 -1.18
C ILE A 155 -20.97 -4.43 -2.18
N GLU A 156 -22.17 -3.93 -2.19
CA GLU A 156 -22.56 -2.80 -3.05
C GLU A 156 -22.12 -1.47 -2.44
N ASP A 157 -22.38 -1.30 -1.16
CA ASP A 157 -21.95 -0.18 -0.34
C ASP A 157 -21.94 -0.63 1.13
N LEU A 158 -21.17 0.06 1.97
CA LEU A 158 -21.14 -0.18 3.41
C LEU A 158 -22.41 0.31 4.10
N GLY A 159 -23.08 1.31 3.53
CA GLY A 159 -24.26 1.96 4.14
C GLY A 159 -23.92 2.69 5.44
N ALA A 160 -24.88 2.71 6.37
CA ALA A 160 -24.73 3.35 7.68
C ALA A 160 -24.19 2.41 8.77
N GLN A 161 -23.91 1.16 8.44
CA GLN A 161 -23.47 0.16 9.41
C GLN A 161 -21.94 0.11 9.51
N GLU A 162 -21.46 -0.29 10.67
CA GLU A 162 -20.07 -0.66 10.84
C GLU A 162 -19.85 -2.12 10.41
N MET A 163 -18.68 -2.42 9.86
CA MET A 163 -18.32 -3.77 9.46
C MET A 163 -16.95 -4.17 10.04
N ARG A 164 -16.90 -5.36 10.61
CA ARG A 164 -15.63 -5.98 11.04
C ARG A 164 -14.95 -6.62 9.85
N VAL A 165 -13.69 -6.27 9.64
CA VAL A 165 -12.88 -6.76 8.52
C VAL A 165 -11.42 -6.93 8.95
N SER A 166 -10.61 -7.56 8.11
CA SER A 166 -9.16 -7.43 8.15
C SER A 166 -8.71 -6.43 7.08
N ALA A 167 -7.79 -5.54 7.40
CA ALA A 167 -7.28 -4.55 6.44
C ALA A 167 -5.78 -4.67 6.21
N LYS A 168 -5.36 -4.59 4.94
CA LYS A 168 -3.96 -4.46 4.53
C LYS A 168 -3.72 -3.02 4.07
N ILE A 169 -2.70 -2.36 4.62
CA ILE A 169 -2.36 -0.95 4.33
C ILE A 169 -1.13 -0.81 3.38
N ARG A 170 -0.58 -1.92 2.91
CA ARG A 170 0.45 -2.05 1.87
C ARG A 170 0.54 -3.50 1.42
N TYR A 171 1.17 -3.76 0.29
CA TYR A 171 1.29 -5.09 -0.29
C TYR A 171 1.86 -6.14 0.69
N SER A 172 2.96 -5.81 1.35
CA SER A 172 3.63 -6.72 2.30
C SER A 172 2.97 -6.82 3.68
N HIS A 173 1.87 -6.07 3.93
CA HIS A 173 1.17 -6.12 5.20
C HIS A 173 0.45 -7.45 5.38
N LYS A 174 0.52 -8.02 6.58
CA LYS A 174 -0.13 -9.32 6.88
C LYS A 174 -1.66 -9.22 6.99
N GLY A 175 -2.17 -8.01 7.11
CA GLY A 175 -3.57 -7.75 7.48
C GLY A 175 -3.72 -7.63 9.00
N ALA A 176 -4.55 -6.67 9.43
CA ALA A 176 -4.87 -6.45 10.83
C ALA A 176 -6.38 -6.25 10.99
N SER A 177 -6.92 -6.77 12.10
CA SER A 177 -8.34 -6.65 12.42
C SER A 177 -8.73 -5.22 12.69
N CYS A 178 -9.83 -4.78 12.10
CA CYS A 178 -10.34 -3.43 12.24
C CYS A 178 -11.87 -3.37 12.06
N THR A 179 -12.42 -2.24 12.45
CA THR A 179 -13.80 -1.88 12.14
C THR A 179 -13.78 -0.74 11.12
N ILE A 180 -14.56 -0.87 10.07
CA ILE A 180 -14.75 0.18 9.05
C ILE A 180 -16.12 0.79 9.17
N ARG A 181 -16.20 2.12 8.96
CA ARG A 181 -17.46 2.87 8.92
C ARG A 181 -17.41 3.98 7.88
N LYS A 182 -18.54 4.23 7.25
CA LYS A 182 -18.69 5.32 6.30
C LYS A 182 -18.76 6.66 7.03
N ILE A 183 -17.95 7.62 6.61
CA ILE A 183 -17.91 8.98 7.19
C ILE A 183 -18.21 10.07 6.16
N GLY A 184 -18.47 9.68 4.92
CA GLY A 184 -18.83 10.55 3.80
C GLY A 184 -19.29 9.70 2.62
N GLU A 185 -19.66 10.32 1.51
CA GLU A 185 -20.14 9.61 0.32
C GLU A 185 -19.08 8.64 -0.22
N ASP A 186 -17.83 9.12 -0.35
CA ASP A 186 -16.67 8.36 -0.83
C ASP A 186 -15.55 8.36 0.23
N ARG A 187 -15.90 8.24 1.52
CA ARG A 187 -14.92 8.22 2.61
C ARG A 187 -15.29 7.20 3.67
N VAL A 188 -14.30 6.42 4.07
CA VAL A 188 -14.39 5.42 5.13
C VAL A 188 -13.31 5.68 6.17
N GLU A 189 -13.70 5.62 7.43
CA GLU A 189 -12.78 5.51 8.56
C GLU A 189 -12.55 4.03 8.87
N CYS A 190 -11.28 3.68 9.08
CA CYS A 190 -10.84 2.37 9.53
C CYS A 190 -10.19 2.50 10.91
N VAL A 191 -10.71 1.79 11.90
CA VAL A 191 -10.20 1.77 13.28
C VAL A 191 -9.67 0.38 13.57
N PHE A 192 -8.35 0.27 13.70
CA PHE A 192 -7.66 -0.98 14.00
C PHE A 192 -7.73 -1.30 15.50
N ASP A 193 -7.76 -2.60 15.83
CA ASP A 193 -7.69 -3.06 17.20
C ASP A 193 -6.32 -2.73 17.83
N GLU A 194 -5.26 -2.84 17.04
CA GLU A 194 -3.88 -2.52 17.44
C GLU A 194 -3.28 -1.46 16.49
N PRO A 195 -2.44 -0.54 17.00
CA PRO A 195 -1.81 0.46 16.16
C PRO A 195 -1.01 -0.15 14.99
N GLN A 196 -1.20 0.38 13.79
CA GLN A 196 -0.51 -0.06 12.58
C GLN A 196 0.60 0.92 12.21
N ARG A 197 1.75 0.35 11.81
CA ARG A 197 2.94 1.14 11.49
C ARG A 197 2.85 1.72 10.08
N ALA A 198 3.12 3.01 9.94
CA ALA A 198 3.32 3.71 8.67
C ALA A 198 2.14 3.53 7.68
N ALA A 199 0.92 3.88 8.12
CA ALA A 199 -0.18 4.11 7.22
C ALA A 199 0.16 5.34 6.37
N THR A 200 0.45 5.11 5.07
CA THR A 200 1.03 6.15 4.21
C THR A 200 -0.04 6.71 3.28
N PRO A 201 -0.29 8.03 3.30
CA PRO A 201 -1.18 8.68 2.33
C PRO A 201 -0.79 8.35 0.88
N GLY A 202 -1.79 8.16 0.04
CA GLY A 202 -1.62 7.76 -1.36
C GLY A 202 -1.49 6.25 -1.59
N GLN A 203 -1.20 5.45 -0.57
CA GLN A 203 -1.24 3.99 -0.67
C GLN A 203 -2.67 3.46 -0.56
N ALA A 204 -2.87 2.23 -1.06
CA ALA A 204 -4.14 1.55 -0.90
C ALA A 204 -4.34 1.01 0.53
N VAL A 205 -5.58 1.03 1.00
CA VAL A 205 -6.06 0.14 2.05
C VAL A 205 -7.06 -0.83 1.45
N VAL A 206 -6.88 -2.13 1.71
CA VAL A 206 -7.75 -3.18 1.16
C VAL A 206 -8.37 -3.98 2.29
N PHE A 207 -9.69 -4.12 2.24
CA PHE A 207 -10.54 -4.75 3.25
C PHE A 207 -10.89 -6.18 2.85
N TYR A 208 -10.80 -7.09 3.81
CA TYR A 208 -11.07 -8.52 3.63
C TYR A 208 -12.07 -9.02 4.67
N ASP A 209 -13.01 -9.82 4.23
CA ASP A 209 -13.86 -10.66 5.07
C ASP A 209 -13.53 -12.13 4.81
N GLY A 210 -12.83 -12.76 5.76
CA GLY A 210 -12.26 -14.09 5.57
C GLY A 210 -11.33 -14.11 4.35
N GLU A 211 -11.70 -14.90 3.35
CA GLU A 211 -10.93 -15.09 2.11
C GLU A 211 -11.30 -14.09 1.00
N TYR A 212 -12.36 -13.31 1.16
CA TYR A 212 -12.86 -12.44 0.11
C TYR A 212 -12.42 -10.99 0.27
N VAL A 213 -12.10 -10.35 -0.86
CA VAL A 213 -11.91 -8.90 -0.92
C VAL A 213 -13.27 -8.22 -0.82
N VAL A 214 -13.48 -7.45 0.24
CA VAL A 214 -14.69 -6.63 0.43
C VAL A 214 -14.64 -5.39 -0.46
N GLY A 215 -13.49 -4.77 -0.51
CA GLY A 215 -13.20 -3.55 -1.26
C GLY A 215 -11.94 -2.87 -0.75
N GLY A 216 -11.79 -1.59 -1.05
CA GLY A 216 -10.66 -0.80 -0.60
C GLY A 216 -10.74 0.64 -1.07
N GLY A 217 -9.71 1.41 -0.75
CA GLY A 217 -9.60 2.81 -1.15
C GLY A 217 -8.17 3.31 -1.03
N THR A 218 -7.99 4.61 -1.27
CA THR A 218 -6.71 5.31 -1.12
C THR A 218 -6.64 5.97 0.25
N ILE A 219 -5.59 5.72 1.02
CA ILE A 219 -5.32 6.33 2.33
C ILE A 219 -5.12 7.84 2.16
N GLU A 220 -5.74 8.63 3.05
CA GLU A 220 -5.59 10.10 3.13
C GLU A 220 -4.55 10.54 4.14
#